data_0ecf93d2f8d9f7c7aba75df0be8ff70b
#
_entry.id   0ecf93d2f8d9f7c7aba75df0be8ff70b
#
_cell.length_a   1.000
_cell.length_b   1.000
_cell.length_c   1.000
_cell.angle_alpha   90.00
_cell.angle_beta   90.00
_cell.angle_gamma   90.00
#
_symmetry.space_group_name_H-M   'P 1'
#
loop_
_entity.id
_entity.type
_entity.pdbx_description
1 polymer ?
#
loop_
_entity_poly.entity_id
_entity_poly.type
_entity_poly.pdbx_seq_one_letter_code
_entity_poly.pdbx_strand_id
1 'polypeptide(L)'
;RTTRDCYDTLNTLGSTNTLEIRWIAAHIGLWGNEKADELAKNGTTSESTLNCPIPQSYIKRLINDKVTKLNQESWITDGPRHTKLTLGHKNINIIKNLNTSLSNNRQNYRTAVHLITGHCGLNKHLHTIRKSDTSACPKCGDGEETVSHFLGQCPAIAQIRGQYFRDYYLSVNDIFDNQHISTIVNFANHTKRA
;
A
#
# COMPACT_ATOMS: atom_id res chain seq x y z
N ARG A 1 -19.43 -10.08 -22.57
CA ARG A 1 -20.04 -10.98 -23.56
C ARG A 1 -21.13 -11.82 -22.92
N THR A 2 -20.85 -12.61 -21.91
CA THR A 2 -21.82 -13.50 -21.25
C THR A 2 -23.10 -12.77 -20.75
N THR A 3 -22.96 -11.58 -20.17
CA THR A 3 -24.10 -10.78 -19.71
C THR A 3 -24.98 -10.33 -20.87
N ARG A 4 -24.39 -9.98 -22.00
CA ARG A 4 -25.12 -9.58 -23.20
C ARG A 4 -25.82 -10.77 -23.84
N ASP A 5 -25.13 -11.88 -23.96
CA ASP A 5 -25.71 -13.13 -24.51
C ASP A 5 -26.91 -13.59 -23.66
N CYS A 6 -26.83 -13.47 -22.32
CA CYS A 6 -27.93 -13.74 -21.40
C CYS A 6 -29.11 -12.79 -21.61
N TYR A 7 -28.85 -11.47 -21.76
CA TYR A 7 -29.87 -10.47 -22.03
C TYR A 7 -30.59 -10.72 -23.36
N ASP A 8 -29.84 -11.00 -24.43
CA ASP A 8 -30.39 -11.30 -25.75
C ASP A 8 -31.24 -12.57 -25.73
N THR A 9 -30.79 -13.60 -25.00
CA THR A 9 -31.55 -14.86 -24.83
C THR A 9 -32.86 -14.64 -24.05
N LEU A 10 -32.82 -13.84 -22.96
CA LEU A 10 -34.01 -13.48 -22.19
C LEU A 10 -35.02 -12.70 -23.03
N ASN A 11 -34.57 -11.75 -23.85
CA ASN A 11 -35.46 -11.03 -24.77
C ASN A 11 -36.10 -11.96 -25.81
N THR A 12 -35.34 -12.89 -26.35
CA THR A 12 -35.87 -13.89 -27.31
C THR A 12 -36.94 -14.77 -26.65
N LEU A 13 -36.69 -15.25 -25.44
CA LEU A 13 -37.66 -16.02 -24.67
C LEU A 13 -38.93 -15.18 -24.33
N GLY A 14 -38.72 -13.91 -23.98
CA GLY A 14 -39.80 -12.98 -23.62
C GLY A 14 -40.71 -12.61 -24.81
N SER A 15 -40.25 -12.81 -26.05
CA SER A 15 -41.11 -12.55 -27.24
C SER A 15 -42.26 -13.56 -27.39
N THR A 16 -42.12 -14.75 -26.83
CA THR A 16 -43.10 -15.85 -26.91
C THR A 16 -43.65 -16.28 -25.55
N ASN A 17 -43.09 -15.78 -24.46
CA ASN A 17 -43.47 -16.17 -23.09
C ASN A 17 -43.56 -14.93 -22.19
N THR A 18 -44.36 -15.01 -21.14
CA THR A 18 -44.33 -14.00 -20.07
C THR A 18 -43.16 -14.33 -19.14
N LEU A 19 -42.14 -13.45 -19.09
CA LEU A 19 -40.99 -13.62 -18.20
C LEU A 19 -41.04 -12.59 -17.07
N GLU A 20 -40.82 -13.06 -15.86
CA GLU A 20 -40.63 -12.22 -14.69
C GLU A 20 -39.24 -12.47 -14.09
N ILE A 21 -38.43 -11.42 -13.99
CA ILE A 21 -37.11 -11.48 -13.37
C ILE A 21 -37.21 -10.87 -11.98
N ARG A 22 -36.94 -11.66 -10.95
CA ARG A 22 -36.92 -11.20 -9.54
C ARG A 22 -35.54 -11.31 -8.96
N TRP A 23 -35.11 -10.26 -8.28
CA TRP A 23 -33.92 -10.32 -7.44
C TRP A 23 -34.23 -11.11 -6.16
N ILE A 24 -33.36 -12.03 -5.81
CA ILE A 24 -33.43 -12.78 -4.55
C ILE A 24 -32.10 -12.69 -3.82
N ALA A 25 -32.15 -12.59 -2.49
CA ALA A 25 -30.95 -12.61 -1.67
C ALA A 25 -30.30 -14.00 -1.71
N ALA A 26 -28.96 -14.05 -1.73
CA ALA A 26 -28.22 -15.30 -1.66
C ALA A 26 -28.27 -15.89 -0.23
N HIS A 27 -28.28 -17.22 -0.13
CA HIS A 27 -28.14 -17.96 1.14
C HIS A 27 -29.24 -17.67 2.20
N ILE A 28 -30.47 -17.42 1.78
CA ILE A 28 -31.61 -17.21 2.68
C ILE A 28 -32.57 -18.42 2.76
N GLY A 29 -32.11 -19.61 2.34
CA GLY A 29 -32.87 -20.83 2.44
C GLY A 29 -33.94 -21.02 1.32
N LEU A 30 -33.93 -20.22 0.26
CA LEU A 30 -34.78 -20.44 -0.90
C LEU A 30 -34.28 -21.65 -1.68
N TRP A 31 -35.09 -22.73 -1.69
CA TRP A 31 -34.69 -24.02 -2.23
C TRP A 31 -34.11 -23.95 -3.65
N GLY A 32 -34.75 -23.22 -4.55
CA GLY A 32 -34.27 -23.09 -5.94
C GLY A 32 -32.91 -22.42 -6.04
N ASN A 33 -32.63 -21.39 -5.22
CA ASN A 33 -31.35 -20.70 -5.16
C ASN A 33 -30.26 -21.58 -4.54
N GLU A 34 -30.56 -22.26 -3.44
CA GLU A 34 -29.62 -23.18 -2.78
C GLU A 34 -29.25 -24.36 -3.70
N LYS A 35 -30.26 -24.89 -4.44
CA LYS A 35 -30.03 -25.97 -5.41
C LYS A 35 -29.16 -25.49 -6.60
N ALA A 36 -29.39 -24.30 -7.08
CA ALA A 36 -28.53 -23.71 -8.14
C ALA A 36 -27.09 -23.52 -7.67
N ASP A 37 -26.88 -23.07 -6.43
CA ASP A 37 -25.55 -22.90 -5.81
C ASP A 37 -24.84 -24.27 -5.62
N GLU A 38 -25.58 -25.29 -5.16
CA GLU A 38 -25.07 -26.67 -5.08
C GLU A 38 -24.62 -27.18 -6.45
N LEU A 39 -25.46 -27.03 -7.46
CA LEU A 39 -25.14 -27.48 -8.84
C LEU A 39 -23.94 -26.72 -9.41
N ALA A 40 -23.85 -25.41 -9.15
CA ALA A 40 -22.71 -24.60 -9.55
C ALA A 40 -21.41 -25.08 -8.88
N LYS A 41 -21.44 -25.38 -7.58
CA LYS A 41 -20.31 -25.97 -6.85
C LYS A 41 -19.90 -27.34 -7.41
N ASN A 42 -20.87 -28.22 -7.64
CA ASN A 42 -20.60 -29.53 -8.23
C ASN A 42 -20.01 -29.39 -9.66
N GLY A 43 -20.46 -28.39 -10.42
CA GLY A 43 -19.90 -28.09 -11.73
C GLY A 43 -18.43 -27.70 -11.71
N THR A 44 -17.93 -27.12 -10.62
CA THR A 44 -16.50 -26.76 -10.50
C THR A 44 -15.58 -27.97 -10.33
N THR A 45 -16.13 -29.10 -9.89
CA THR A 45 -15.40 -30.38 -9.69
C THR A 45 -15.58 -31.35 -10.86
N SER A 46 -16.40 -30.98 -11.84
CA SER A 46 -16.67 -31.81 -13.02
C SER A 46 -15.45 -31.84 -13.96
N GLU A 47 -15.11 -33.02 -14.48
CA GLU A 47 -14.03 -33.18 -15.47
C GLU A 47 -14.38 -32.61 -16.85
N SER A 48 -15.65 -32.30 -17.13
CA SER A 48 -16.06 -31.69 -18.38
C SER A 48 -15.71 -30.20 -18.41
N THR A 49 -14.69 -29.83 -19.18
CA THR A 49 -14.31 -28.45 -19.42
C THR A 49 -15.17 -27.82 -20.51
N LEU A 50 -16.03 -26.88 -20.14
CA LEU A 50 -16.66 -26.00 -21.13
C LEU A 50 -15.64 -25.01 -21.64
N ASN A 51 -15.56 -24.86 -22.97
CA ASN A 51 -14.68 -23.88 -23.61
C ASN A 51 -15.29 -22.46 -23.47
N CYS A 52 -15.21 -21.91 -22.25
CA CYS A 52 -15.71 -20.58 -21.94
C CYS A 52 -14.59 -19.53 -22.08
N PRO A 53 -14.88 -18.37 -22.68
CA PRO A 53 -13.91 -17.27 -22.73
C PRO A 53 -13.55 -16.82 -21.31
N ILE A 54 -12.27 -16.75 -21.01
CA ILE A 54 -11.77 -16.29 -19.71
C ILE A 54 -12.02 -14.77 -19.59
N PRO A 55 -12.71 -14.28 -18.52
CA PRO A 55 -12.92 -12.86 -18.31
C PRO A 55 -11.59 -12.11 -18.17
N GLN A 56 -11.47 -10.95 -18.81
CA GLN A 56 -10.27 -10.11 -18.67
C GLN A 56 -9.96 -9.73 -17.22
N SER A 57 -11.00 -9.55 -16.39
CA SER A 57 -10.85 -9.27 -14.96
C SER A 57 -10.11 -10.38 -14.22
N TYR A 58 -10.36 -11.64 -14.57
CA TYR A 58 -9.68 -12.79 -14.00
C TYR A 58 -8.19 -12.80 -14.39
N ILE A 59 -7.89 -12.58 -15.66
CA ILE A 59 -6.51 -12.51 -16.16
C ILE A 59 -5.76 -11.35 -15.49
N LYS A 60 -6.38 -10.16 -15.38
CA LYS A 60 -5.79 -9.01 -14.68
C LYS A 60 -5.48 -9.34 -13.22
N ARG A 61 -6.37 -10.06 -12.53
CA ARG A 61 -6.14 -10.50 -11.15
C ARG A 61 -4.92 -11.42 -11.07
N LEU A 62 -4.85 -12.47 -11.90
CA LEU A 62 -3.72 -13.39 -11.92
C LEU A 62 -2.38 -12.69 -12.19
N ILE A 63 -2.37 -11.74 -13.13
CA ILE A 63 -1.17 -10.94 -13.43
C ILE A 63 -0.79 -10.09 -12.20
N ASN A 64 -1.74 -9.39 -11.59
CA ASN A 64 -1.48 -8.57 -10.42
C ASN A 64 -0.96 -9.40 -9.23
N ASP A 65 -1.55 -10.57 -8.99
CA ASP A 65 -1.12 -11.48 -7.92
C ASP A 65 0.32 -11.96 -8.16
N LYS A 66 0.65 -12.35 -9.40
CA LYS A 66 1.99 -12.76 -9.79
C LYS A 66 3.00 -11.63 -9.68
N VAL A 67 2.66 -10.43 -10.18
CA VAL A 67 3.51 -9.24 -10.09
C VAL A 67 3.73 -8.84 -8.64
N THR A 68 2.70 -8.88 -7.82
CA THR A 68 2.82 -8.56 -6.39
C THR A 68 3.77 -9.53 -5.68
N LYS A 69 3.65 -10.82 -5.96
CA LYS A 69 4.55 -11.84 -5.40
C LYS A 69 6.00 -11.62 -5.84
N LEU A 70 6.24 -11.43 -7.13
CA LEU A 70 7.59 -11.17 -7.67
C LEU A 70 8.21 -9.89 -7.08
N ASN A 71 7.41 -8.82 -6.96
CA ASN A 71 7.88 -7.58 -6.35
C ASN A 71 8.25 -7.77 -4.87
N GLN A 72 7.50 -8.59 -4.15
CA GLN A 72 7.78 -8.86 -2.74
C GLN A 72 9.05 -9.70 -2.56
N GLU A 73 9.26 -10.70 -3.41
CA GLU A 73 10.48 -11.50 -3.46
C GLU A 73 11.69 -10.61 -3.78
N SER A 74 11.63 -9.81 -4.84
CA SER A 74 12.68 -8.86 -5.22
C SER A 74 12.93 -7.80 -4.14
N TRP A 75 11.88 -7.33 -3.44
CA TRP A 75 12.05 -6.40 -2.33
C TRP A 75 12.86 -7.01 -1.18
N ILE A 76 12.63 -8.27 -0.86
CA ILE A 76 13.36 -8.98 0.21
C ILE A 76 14.83 -9.15 -0.18
N THR A 77 15.14 -9.49 -1.43
CA THR A 77 16.51 -9.74 -1.91
C THR A 77 17.25 -8.44 -2.21
N ASP A 78 16.72 -7.61 -3.09
CA ASP A 78 17.45 -6.52 -3.77
C ASP A 78 17.01 -5.11 -3.34
N GLY A 79 15.99 -4.99 -2.48
CA GLY A 79 15.46 -3.70 -2.03
C GLY A 79 16.52 -2.82 -1.36
N PRO A 80 16.52 -1.48 -1.59
CA PRO A 80 17.51 -0.56 -1.03
C PRO A 80 17.58 -0.64 0.50
N ARG A 81 18.79 -0.78 1.03
CA ARG A 81 19.02 -0.99 2.47
C ARG A 81 18.30 0.05 3.35
N HIS A 82 18.41 1.33 3.01
CA HIS A 82 17.79 2.40 3.80
C HIS A 82 16.26 2.31 3.78
N THR A 83 15.67 2.09 2.62
CA THR A 83 14.22 1.96 2.48
C THR A 83 13.68 0.71 3.19
N LYS A 84 14.47 -0.36 3.26
CA LYS A 84 14.16 -1.54 4.09
C LYS A 84 14.16 -1.21 5.58
N LEU A 85 15.07 -0.35 6.06
CA LEU A 85 15.10 0.09 7.46
C LEU A 85 13.87 0.94 7.83
N THR A 86 13.34 1.72 6.90
CA THR A 86 12.19 2.60 7.15
C THR A 86 10.85 1.89 6.96
N LEU A 87 10.72 1.08 5.92
CA LEU A 87 9.46 0.40 5.58
C LEU A 87 9.40 -1.06 6.05
N GLY A 88 10.50 -1.63 6.51
CA GLY A 88 10.57 -3.03 6.93
C GLY A 88 10.13 -3.97 5.82
N HIS A 89 9.32 -4.96 6.19
CA HIS A 89 8.67 -5.87 5.25
C HIS A 89 7.39 -5.28 4.64
N LYS A 90 7.00 -4.06 5.02
CA LYS A 90 5.82 -3.38 4.49
C LYS A 90 6.08 -2.98 3.05
N ASN A 91 5.29 -3.52 2.22
CA ASN A 91 5.29 -3.48 0.78
C ASN A 91 5.17 -2.04 0.21
N ILE A 92 5.60 -1.88 -1.04
CA ILE A 92 5.40 -0.73 -1.95
C ILE A 92 3.97 -0.13 -1.94
N ASN A 93 2.98 -0.85 -1.42
CA ASN A 93 1.61 -0.37 -1.22
C ASN A 93 1.53 0.85 -0.28
N ILE A 94 2.48 1.04 0.64
CA ILE A 94 2.56 2.25 1.47
C ILE A 94 2.76 3.46 0.56
N ILE A 95 3.65 3.36 -0.43
CA ILE A 95 3.94 4.45 -1.37
C ILE A 95 2.70 4.79 -2.21
N LYS A 96 1.91 3.80 -2.62
CA LYS A 96 0.66 4.03 -3.37
C LYS A 96 -0.37 4.81 -2.54
N ASN A 97 -0.42 4.59 -1.23
CA ASN A 97 -1.38 5.23 -0.34
C ASN A 97 -0.89 6.58 0.22
N LEU A 98 0.40 6.94 0.02
CA LEU A 98 0.95 8.22 0.49
C LEU A 98 0.17 9.43 0.00
N ASN A 99 -0.27 9.40 -1.25
CA ASN A 99 -0.95 10.53 -1.87
C ASN A 99 -2.28 10.84 -1.17
N THR A 100 -3.06 9.82 -0.87
CA THR A 100 -4.33 9.94 -0.14
C THR A 100 -4.10 10.37 1.31
N SER A 101 -3.10 9.79 1.96
CA SER A 101 -2.78 10.07 3.37
C SER A 101 -2.21 11.46 3.61
N LEU A 102 -1.63 12.10 2.59
CA LEU A 102 -1.00 13.42 2.67
C LEU A 102 -1.81 14.53 2.01
N SER A 103 -3.13 14.30 1.79
CA SER A 103 -4.08 15.32 1.28
C SER A 103 -3.62 15.96 -0.03
N ASN A 104 -3.01 15.19 -0.94
CA ASN A 104 -2.48 15.64 -2.23
C ASN A 104 -1.48 16.81 -2.15
N ASN A 105 -0.87 17.06 -0.99
CA ASN A 105 0.12 18.11 -0.81
C ASN A 105 1.48 17.63 -1.32
N ARG A 106 1.95 18.21 -2.44
CA ARG A 106 3.21 17.84 -3.07
C ARG A 106 4.43 17.97 -2.14
N GLN A 107 4.46 19.00 -1.29
CA GLN A 107 5.58 19.21 -0.36
C GLN A 107 5.60 18.10 0.71
N ASN A 108 4.46 17.76 1.28
CA ASN A 108 4.35 16.68 2.25
C ASN A 108 4.72 15.32 1.64
N TYR A 109 4.27 15.08 0.41
CA TYR A 109 4.64 13.88 -0.34
C TYR A 109 6.15 13.79 -0.56
N ARG A 110 6.77 14.89 -0.99
CA ARG A 110 8.23 14.99 -1.17
C ARG A 110 8.97 14.70 0.14
N THR A 111 8.56 15.33 1.25
CA THR A 111 9.17 15.07 2.57
C THR A 111 9.04 13.61 2.97
N ALA A 112 7.87 12.99 2.80
CA ALA A 112 7.69 11.57 3.08
C ALA A 112 8.64 10.68 2.27
N VAL A 113 8.71 10.89 0.96
CA VAL A 113 9.60 10.12 0.08
C VAL A 113 11.06 10.31 0.45
N HIS A 114 11.48 11.54 0.76
CA HIS A 114 12.84 11.83 1.20
C HIS A 114 13.22 11.08 2.47
N LEU A 115 12.34 11.06 3.46
CA LEU A 115 12.58 10.35 4.72
C LEU A 115 12.61 8.82 4.51
N ILE A 116 11.70 8.30 3.69
CA ILE A 116 11.63 6.86 3.38
C ILE A 116 12.89 6.39 2.64
N THR A 117 13.36 7.16 1.67
CA THR A 117 14.51 6.78 0.83
C THR A 117 15.86 7.19 1.41
N GLY A 118 15.87 8.09 2.39
CA GLY A 118 17.10 8.70 2.92
C GLY A 118 17.73 9.76 2.02
N HIS A 119 17.15 10.02 0.85
CA HIS A 119 17.60 11.08 -0.07
C HIS A 119 17.00 12.43 0.33
N CYS A 120 17.43 12.97 1.45
CA CYS A 120 16.86 14.17 2.09
C CYS A 120 17.93 15.24 2.37
N GLY A 121 17.49 16.39 2.85
CA GLY A 121 18.39 17.51 3.20
C GLY A 121 19.20 17.32 4.48
N LEU A 122 19.28 16.11 5.04
CA LEU A 122 20.07 15.80 6.21
C LEU A 122 21.56 15.67 5.88
N ASN A 123 22.43 16.09 6.81
CA ASN A 123 23.87 16.22 6.56
C ASN A 123 24.53 14.89 6.16
N LYS A 124 24.07 13.73 6.66
CA LYS A 124 24.62 12.45 6.22
C LYS A 124 24.48 12.25 4.71
N HIS A 125 23.30 12.51 4.16
CA HIS A 125 23.06 12.40 2.73
C HIS A 125 23.81 13.50 1.95
N LEU A 126 23.75 14.75 2.42
CA LEU A 126 24.44 15.88 1.77
C LEU A 126 25.95 15.65 1.71
N HIS A 127 26.56 15.14 2.79
CA HIS A 127 27.98 14.78 2.82
C HIS A 127 28.30 13.65 1.83
N THR A 128 27.45 12.62 1.74
CA THR A 128 27.61 11.51 0.79
C THR A 128 27.64 12.01 -0.66
N ILE A 129 26.82 13.00 -1.00
CA ILE A 129 26.78 13.62 -2.36
C ILE A 129 27.69 14.84 -2.49
N ARG A 130 28.60 15.04 -1.53
CA ARG A 130 29.61 16.15 -1.52
C ARG A 130 29.02 17.58 -1.56
N LYS A 131 27.84 17.74 -0.92
CA LYS A 131 27.16 19.06 -0.77
C LYS A 131 27.24 19.59 0.67
N SER A 132 27.89 18.89 1.58
CA SER A 132 28.20 19.32 2.94
C SER A 132 29.58 18.82 3.31
N ASP A 133 30.33 19.62 4.05
CA ASP A 133 31.68 19.26 4.52
C ASP A 133 31.66 18.27 5.67
N THR A 134 30.51 18.13 6.34
CA THR A 134 30.36 17.24 7.49
C THR A 134 29.06 16.45 7.43
N SER A 135 29.06 15.23 7.96
CA SER A 135 27.87 14.41 8.19
C SER A 135 27.20 14.67 9.55
N ALA A 136 27.84 15.50 10.42
CA ALA A 136 27.38 15.74 11.79
C ALA A 136 26.00 16.44 11.83
N CYS A 137 25.23 16.12 12.86
CA CYS A 137 23.94 16.76 13.11
C CYS A 137 24.13 18.23 13.57
N PRO A 138 23.61 19.23 12.86
CA PRO A 138 23.79 20.64 13.23
C PRO A 138 22.94 21.06 14.46
N LYS A 139 22.02 20.21 14.91
CA LYS A 139 21.17 20.51 16.08
C LYS A 139 21.81 20.09 17.39
N CYS A 140 22.42 18.92 17.45
CA CYS A 140 23.06 18.43 18.68
C CYS A 140 24.59 18.44 18.60
N GLY A 141 25.19 18.53 17.40
CA GLY A 141 26.63 18.43 17.20
C GLY A 141 27.19 17.03 17.38
N ASP A 142 26.36 16.08 17.82
CA ASP A 142 26.76 14.72 18.15
C ASP A 142 26.20 13.71 17.15
N GLY A 143 27.07 12.89 16.60
CA GLY A 143 26.72 11.85 15.65
C GLY A 143 26.35 12.33 14.24
N GLU A 144 26.18 11.35 13.34
CA GLU A 144 25.79 11.61 11.95
C GLU A 144 24.30 11.94 11.85
N GLU A 145 23.94 12.96 11.07
CA GLU A 145 22.54 13.33 10.83
C GLU A 145 21.90 12.40 9.80
N THR A 146 21.63 11.16 10.23
CA THR A 146 20.85 10.19 9.46
C THR A 146 19.36 10.38 9.70
N VAL A 147 18.49 9.74 8.88
CA VAL A 147 17.05 9.73 9.12
C VAL A 147 16.72 9.07 10.49
N SER A 148 17.45 8.02 10.85
CA SER A 148 17.28 7.36 12.16
C SER A 148 17.62 8.30 13.32
N HIS A 149 18.75 9.01 13.22
CA HIS A 149 19.12 10.02 14.22
C HIS A 149 18.10 11.15 14.29
N PHE A 150 17.73 11.72 13.16
CA PHE A 150 16.77 12.83 13.08
C PHE A 150 15.39 12.45 13.64
N LEU A 151 14.79 11.36 13.15
CA LEU A 151 13.46 10.97 13.59
C LEU A 151 13.43 10.40 15.01
N GLY A 152 14.43 9.60 15.40
CA GLY A 152 14.34 8.78 16.60
C GLY A 152 15.31 9.12 17.74
N GLN A 153 16.50 9.69 17.44
CA GLN A 153 17.61 9.65 18.40
C GLN A 153 18.17 11.01 18.78
N CYS A 154 18.00 12.06 17.95
CA CYS A 154 18.59 13.36 18.22
C CYS A 154 18.11 13.96 19.56
N PRO A 155 19.01 14.23 20.53
CA PRO A 155 18.63 14.78 21.82
C PRO A 155 18.12 16.22 21.72
N ALA A 156 18.63 17.01 20.81
CA ALA A 156 18.26 18.42 20.65
C ALA A 156 16.78 18.64 20.24
N ILE A 157 16.13 17.63 19.68
CA ILE A 157 14.73 17.67 19.26
C ILE A 157 13.86 16.64 20.00
N ALA A 158 14.36 16.06 21.10
CA ALA A 158 13.66 15.05 21.87
C ALA A 158 12.30 15.55 22.39
N GLN A 159 12.20 16.79 22.88
CA GLN A 159 10.94 17.35 23.36
C GLN A 159 9.90 17.48 22.24
N ILE A 160 10.30 17.95 21.06
CA ILE A 160 9.39 18.01 19.90
C ILE A 160 8.95 16.60 19.52
N ARG A 161 9.87 15.63 19.54
CA ARG A 161 9.57 14.22 19.27
C ARG A 161 8.51 13.67 20.23
N GLY A 162 8.66 13.94 21.54
CA GLY A 162 7.68 13.53 22.56
C GLY A 162 6.28 14.08 22.30
N GLN A 163 6.15 15.31 21.77
CA GLN A 163 4.85 15.89 21.41
C GLN A 163 4.17 15.15 20.25
N TYR A 164 4.94 14.69 19.25
CA TYR A 164 4.40 14.03 18.07
C TYR A 164 4.23 12.52 18.23
N PHE A 165 5.22 11.86 18.83
CA PHE A 165 5.30 10.38 18.88
C PHE A 165 5.04 9.82 20.29
N ARG A 166 4.89 10.70 21.30
CA ARG A 166 4.68 10.35 22.70
C ARG A 166 5.85 9.58 23.34
N ASP A 167 7.03 9.68 22.70
CA ASP A 167 8.27 9.10 23.20
C ASP A 167 9.45 10.01 22.82
N TYR A 168 10.51 9.94 23.61
CA TYR A 168 11.71 10.77 23.41
C TYR A 168 12.77 10.10 22.56
N TYR A 169 12.83 8.77 22.57
CA TYR A 169 13.80 7.97 21.84
C TYR A 169 13.13 6.75 21.24
N LEU A 170 13.18 6.61 19.92
CA LEU A 170 12.51 5.56 19.16
C LEU A 170 13.44 5.03 18.08
N SER A 171 13.26 3.77 17.71
CA SER A 171 13.85 3.27 16.46
C SER A 171 13.08 3.83 15.26
N VAL A 172 13.76 3.98 14.13
CA VAL A 172 13.10 4.44 12.89
C VAL A 172 12.02 3.46 12.44
N ASN A 173 12.21 2.17 12.68
CA ASN A 173 11.22 1.14 12.35
C ASN A 173 9.96 1.30 13.19
N ASP A 174 10.10 1.48 14.52
CA ASP A 174 8.96 1.69 15.41
C ASP A 174 8.16 2.93 15.03
N ILE A 175 8.84 4.00 14.59
CA ILE A 175 8.17 5.22 14.12
C ILE A 175 7.34 4.94 12.87
N PHE A 176 7.91 4.29 11.85
CA PHE A 176 7.16 3.98 10.63
C PHE A 176 6.12 2.88 10.80
N ASP A 177 6.27 2.04 11.84
CA ASP A 177 5.32 0.98 12.14
C ASP A 177 4.11 1.47 12.91
N ASN A 178 4.31 2.39 13.85
CA ASN A 178 3.28 2.79 14.80
C ASN A 178 2.71 4.20 14.55
N GLN A 179 3.38 5.03 13.73
CA GLN A 179 2.92 6.38 13.45
C GLN A 179 2.30 6.51 12.06
N HIS A 180 1.26 7.32 11.96
CA HIS A 180 0.71 7.67 10.66
C HIS A 180 1.70 8.56 9.89
N ILE A 181 1.83 8.36 8.59
CA ILE A 181 2.81 9.09 7.76
C ILE A 181 2.66 10.62 7.84
N SER A 182 1.43 11.12 7.98
CA SER A 182 1.18 12.55 8.16
C SER A 182 1.79 13.10 9.45
N THR A 183 1.79 12.31 10.54
CA THR A 183 2.42 12.69 11.81
C THR A 183 3.93 12.82 11.66
N ILE A 184 4.56 11.87 10.96
CA ILE A 184 6.00 11.90 10.67
C ILE A 184 6.36 13.12 9.82
N VAL A 185 5.58 13.41 8.78
CA VAL A 185 5.78 14.58 7.91
C VAL A 185 5.57 15.89 8.68
N ASN A 186 4.54 15.98 9.52
CA ASN A 186 4.29 17.17 10.33
C ASN A 186 5.42 17.43 11.34
N PHE A 187 5.97 16.39 11.96
CA PHE A 187 7.17 16.49 12.78
C PHE A 187 8.36 17.04 11.99
N ALA A 188 8.63 16.48 10.80
CA ALA A 188 9.74 16.93 9.95
C ALA A 188 9.59 18.39 9.52
N ASN A 189 8.38 18.79 9.12
CA ASN A 189 8.06 20.18 8.76
C ASN A 189 8.20 21.13 9.94
N HIS A 190 7.78 20.73 11.15
CA HIS A 190 7.92 21.54 12.36
C HIS A 190 9.40 21.82 12.69
N THR A 191 10.25 20.84 12.55
CA THR A 191 11.69 20.97 12.81
C THR A 191 12.44 21.77 11.74
N LYS A 192 11.82 22.02 10.58
CA LYS A 192 12.39 22.75 9.42
C LYS A 192 13.72 22.16 8.95
N ARG A 193 13.88 20.84 8.97
CA ARG A 193 15.20 20.23 8.73
C ARG A 193 15.21 19.19 7.62
N ALA A 194 14.10 18.59 7.25
CA ALA A 194 14.02 17.54 6.23
C ALA A 194 13.25 18.00 4.98
#